data_be5596cb6070ee1c904fe2ac3f454500
#
_entry.id   be5596cb6070ee1c904fe2ac3f454500
#
_cell.length_a   1.000
_cell.length_b   1.000
_cell.length_c   1.000
_cell.angle_alpha   90.00
_cell.angle_beta   90.00
_cell.angle_gamma   90.00
#
_symmetry.space_group_name_H-M   'P 1'
#
loop_
_entity.id
_entity.type
_entity.pdbx_description
1 polymer ?
#
loop_
_entity_poly.entity_id
_entity_poly.type
_entity_poly.pdbx_seq_one_letter_code
_entity_poly.pdbx_strand_id
1 'polypeptide(L)'
;SQNLEGLWVSNFGEEIAILRSAADTNSFDGVFLSEDEGFFNFTPLDDTTFVCTAEGGDPVFQKKGFASLRLNRKILEIHHTNHRFTRKSNDDIYDRAVTYTYIPSYPNGRNNYIMASVLDDSSFFMRIPGFYDYDKERIEEMLTWYRDDIRRCPYFIIDLRGNRGGRSSAYEALLPLLYTHPFVLKGVEWYASAGNIEEFETALKEGDIVDGEEGIAWTKALIREMKKHRGGFVIHPYDQGESDTVVYDTVYAYPRRVGILIDKSNASAAERFLLFAKNSAKVTLFGNEHTAGILDYSNAVPHTLPSGRYELVLSMTRSLDLP
;
A
#
# COMPACT_ATOMS: atom_id res chain seq x y z
N SER A 1 14.37 33.20 4.99
CA SER A 1 13.20 33.82 4.36
C SER A 1 12.24 32.71 3.98
N GLN A 2 11.03 32.78 4.52
CA GLN A 2 9.93 31.89 4.20
C GLN A 2 9.51 32.19 2.76
N ASN A 3 9.80 31.31 1.82
CA ASN A 3 9.31 31.47 0.46
C ASN A 3 8.35 30.35 0.13
N LEU A 4 7.04 30.62 0.31
CA LEU A 4 5.97 29.74 -0.10
C LEU A 4 5.52 30.05 -1.55
N GLU A 5 5.92 31.23 -2.06
CA GLU A 5 5.50 31.72 -3.38
C GLU A 5 5.92 30.76 -4.50
N GLY A 6 5.02 30.54 -5.44
CA GLY A 6 5.24 29.70 -6.63
C GLY A 6 4.04 28.91 -7.06
N LEU A 7 4.24 28.10 -8.09
CA LEU A 7 3.25 27.14 -8.55
C LEU A 7 3.43 25.80 -7.84
N TRP A 8 2.31 25.20 -7.46
CA TRP A 8 2.26 23.95 -6.74
C TRP A 8 1.20 23.03 -7.35
N VAL A 9 1.48 21.73 -7.37
CA VAL A 9 0.55 20.71 -7.87
C VAL A 9 0.15 19.80 -6.73
N SER A 10 -1.15 19.62 -6.54
CA SER A 10 -1.69 18.71 -5.52
C SER A 10 -1.54 17.25 -5.92
N ASN A 11 -1.68 16.38 -4.93
CA ASN A 11 -1.81 14.95 -5.12
C ASN A 11 -3.05 14.52 -5.92
N PHE A 12 -3.97 15.45 -6.19
CA PHE A 12 -5.16 15.25 -7.02
C PHE A 12 -5.00 15.81 -8.44
N GLY A 13 -3.82 16.38 -8.74
CA GLY A 13 -3.55 17.01 -10.02
C GLY A 13 -4.00 18.46 -10.13
N GLU A 14 -4.53 19.03 -9.05
CA GLU A 14 -4.94 20.43 -9.01
C GLU A 14 -3.71 21.34 -8.93
N GLU A 15 -3.76 22.45 -9.66
CA GLU A 15 -2.69 23.44 -9.61
C GLU A 15 -3.11 24.65 -8.79
N ILE A 16 -2.24 25.08 -7.88
CA ILE A 16 -2.41 26.35 -7.15
C ILE A 16 -1.23 27.28 -7.37
N ALA A 17 -1.53 28.56 -7.49
CA ALA A 17 -0.53 29.61 -7.39
C ALA A 17 -0.53 30.16 -5.96
N ILE A 18 0.63 30.09 -5.29
CA ILE A 18 0.79 30.71 -3.96
C ILE A 18 1.57 32.00 -4.13
N LEU A 19 0.98 33.09 -3.68
CA LEU A 19 1.51 34.43 -3.75
C LEU A 19 1.51 35.08 -2.35
N ARG A 20 2.32 36.09 -2.17
CA ARG A 20 2.25 36.89 -0.95
C ARG A 20 0.91 37.60 -0.87
N SER A 21 0.24 37.57 0.29
CA SER A 21 -1.07 38.15 0.43
C SER A 21 -1.01 39.69 0.29
N ALA A 22 -1.96 40.24 -0.46
CA ALA A 22 -2.10 41.68 -0.61
C ALA A 22 -2.70 42.33 0.67
N ALA A 23 -3.42 41.55 1.47
CA ALA A 23 -4.08 42.02 2.71
C ALA A 23 -3.11 42.01 3.91
N ASP A 24 -2.16 41.04 3.94
CA ASP A 24 -1.18 40.90 5.00
C ASP A 24 0.15 40.38 4.41
N THR A 25 1.15 41.25 4.34
CA THR A 25 2.47 40.94 3.77
C THR A 25 3.23 39.85 4.52
N ASN A 26 2.76 39.43 5.70
CA ASN A 26 3.34 38.27 6.42
C ASN A 26 2.66 36.95 6.09
N SER A 27 1.53 36.95 5.35
CA SER A 27 0.79 35.79 4.94
C SER A 27 0.89 35.50 3.44
N PHE A 28 0.38 34.35 3.01
CA PHE A 28 0.35 33.94 1.61
C PHE A 28 -1.05 33.46 1.24
N ASP A 29 -1.46 33.78 0.02
CA ASP A 29 -2.71 33.32 -0.57
C ASP A 29 -2.41 32.28 -1.65
N GLY A 30 -3.05 31.10 -1.55
CA GLY A 30 -2.99 30.05 -2.54
C GLY A 30 -4.31 29.99 -3.28
N VAL A 31 -4.27 30.19 -4.60
CA VAL A 31 -5.44 30.24 -5.47
C VAL A 31 -5.37 29.06 -6.44
N PHE A 32 -6.46 28.29 -6.54
CA PHE A 32 -6.60 27.26 -7.57
C PHE A 32 -6.61 27.91 -8.97
N LEU A 33 -5.97 27.25 -9.93
CA LEU A 33 -5.93 27.74 -11.32
C LEU A 33 -7.13 27.27 -12.15
N SER A 34 -7.98 26.41 -11.62
CA SER A 34 -9.25 25.96 -12.22
C SER A 34 -10.42 26.84 -11.73
N GLU A 35 -11.45 27.04 -12.58
CA GLU A 35 -12.44 28.12 -12.45
C GLU A 35 -13.44 28.01 -11.29
N ASP A 36 -13.53 26.94 -10.51
CA ASP A 36 -14.58 26.74 -9.49
C ASP A 36 -14.06 26.32 -8.09
N GLU A 37 -12.80 26.47 -7.83
CA GLU A 37 -12.22 26.00 -6.59
C GLU A 37 -11.85 27.16 -5.66
N GLY A 38 -11.89 26.90 -4.35
CA GLY A 38 -11.66 27.89 -3.32
C GLY A 38 -10.23 28.42 -3.24
N PHE A 39 -9.89 29.08 -2.18
CA PHE A 39 -8.53 29.55 -1.92
C PHE A 39 -8.04 29.16 -0.53
N PHE A 40 -6.73 29.14 -0.37
CA PHE A 40 -6.06 28.94 0.91
C PHE A 40 -5.41 30.24 1.36
N ASN A 41 -5.43 30.50 2.66
CA ASN A 41 -4.55 31.50 3.27
C ASN A 41 -3.59 30.81 4.24
N PHE A 42 -2.31 31.14 4.15
CA PHE A 42 -1.25 30.58 4.97
C PHE A 42 -0.60 31.69 5.81
N THR A 43 -0.83 31.66 7.11
CA THR A 43 -0.15 32.55 8.06
C THR A 43 0.99 31.81 8.73
N PRO A 44 2.25 32.27 8.60
CA PRO A 44 3.40 31.62 9.20
C PRO A 44 3.34 31.57 10.72
N LEU A 45 3.71 30.42 11.29
CA LEU A 45 4.00 30.24 12.72
C LEU A 45 5.51 30.17 12.96
N ASP A 46 6.22 29.48 12.08
CA ASP A 46 7.67 29.35 12.08
C ASP A 46 8.18 29.17 10.63
N ASP A 47 9.45 28.82 10.46
CA ASP A 47 10.07 28.69 9.12
C ASP A 47 9.47 27.59 8.23
N THR A 48 8.70 26.67 8.79
CA THR A 48 8.14 25.51 8.08
C THR A 48 6.68 25.22 8.37
N THR A 49 6.09 25.89 9.35
CA THR A 49 4.73 25.65 9.81
C THR A 49 3.85 26.89 9.62
N PHE A 50 2.62 26.66 9.17
CA PHE A 50 1.64 27.70 8.87
C PHE A 50 0.30 27.35 9.50
N VAL A 51 -0.46 28.36 9.92
CA VAL A 51 -1.90 28.25 10.06
C VAL A 51 -2.49 28.35 8.67
N CYS A 52 -3.29 27.37 8.29
CA CYS A 52 -3.95 27.34 7.00
C CYS A 52 -5.45 27.49 7.21
N THR A 53 -6.06 28.47 6.55
CA THR A 53 -7.52 28.57 6.37
C THR A 53 -7.84 28.32 4.92
N ALA A 54 -8.89 27.54 4.67
CA ALA A 54 -9.36 27.28 3.32
C ALA A 54 -10.80 27.82 3.20
N GLU A 55 -11.07 28.48 2.09
CA GLU A 55 -12.38 29.02 1.74
C GLU A 55 -12.76 28.53 0.33
N GLY A 56 -13.93 27.92 0.17
CA GLY A 56 -14.41 27.38 -1.10
C GLY A 56 -15.78 26.76 -0.98
N GLY A 57 -16.36 26.35 -2.12
CA GLY A 57 -17.72 25.81 -2.22
C GLY A 57 -17.91 24.43 -1.56
N ASP A 58 -16.86 23.68 -1.34
CA ASP A 58 -16.92 22.36 -0.68
C ASP A 58 -16.75 22.53 0.85
N PRO A 59 -17.66 21.96 1.68
CA PRO A 59 -17.56 21.98 3.13
C PRO A 59 -16.23 21.43 3.70
N VAL A 60 -15.52 20.60 2.96
CA VAL A 60 -14.19 20.07 3.34
C VAL A 60 -13.16 21.21 3.41
N PHE A 61 -13.33 22.28 2.64
CA PHE A 61 -12.43 23.42 2.57
C PHE A 61 -12.73 24.53 3.61
N GLN A 62 -13.82 24.46 4.37
CA GLN A 62 -14.19 25.49 5.34
C GLN A 62 -13.57 25.29 6.73
N LYS A 63 -12.37 24.71 6.82
CA LYS A 63 -11.72 24.41 8.10
C LYS A 63 -10.42 25.19 8.27
N LYS A 64 -10.18 25.62 9.50
CA LYS A 64 -8.90 26.15 9.94
C LYS A 64 -8.05 25.01 10.50
N GLY A 65 -6.81 24.91 10.05
CA GLY A 65 -5.88 23.88 10.48
C GLY A 65 -4.43 24.31 10.32
N PHE A 66 -3.54 23.35 10.18
CA PHE A 66 -2.12 23.60 10.01
C PHE A 66 -1.66 23.09 8.65
N ALA A 67 -0.66 23.76 8.11
CA ALA A 67 0.12 23.30 6.97
C ALA A 67 1.60 23.28 7.32
N SER A 68 2.37 22.40 6.70
CA SER A 68 3.81 22.34 6.92
C SER A 68 4.61 22.16 5.63
N LEU A 69 5.78 22.82 5.54
CA LEU A 69 6.76 22.60 4.49
C LEU A 69 7.72 21.50 4.89
N ARG A 70 7.94 20.57 3.96
CA ARG A 70 8.85 19.44 4.13
C ARG A 70 9.83 19.32 2.95
N LEU A 71 10.81 18.46 3.10
CA LEU A 71 11.79 18.11 2.06
C LEU A 71 12.40 19.36 1.38
N ASN A 72 13.17 20.12 2.15
CA ASN A 72 13.81 21.34 1.68
C ASN A 72 12.82 22.34 1.03
N ARG A 73 11.62 22.44 1.57
CA ARG A 73 10.54 23.34 1.12
C ARG A 73 9.96 23.01 -0.25
N LYS A 74 10.05 21.76 -0.67
CA LYS A 74 9.48 21.28 -1.94
C LYS A 74 8.07 20.70 -1.80
N ILE A 75 7.67 20.35 -0.58
CA ILE A 75 6.37 19.77 -0.28
C ILE A 75 5.64 20.62 0.74
N LEU A 76 4.38 20.94 0.44
CA LEU A 76 3.46 21.62 1.34
C LEU A 76 2.33 20.63 1.70
N GLU A 77 2.24 20.25 2.95
CA GLU A 77 1.15 19.41 3.49
C GLU A 77 0.13 20.24 4.22
N ILE A 78 -1.15 20.08 3.88
CA ILE A 78 -2.29 20.71 4.58
C ILE A 78 -2.95 19.63 5.44
N HIS A 79 -2.76 19.70 6.75
CA HIS A 79 -3.07 18.59 7.67
C HIS A 79 -4.55 18.29 7.89
N HIS A 80 -5.45 19.24 7.59
CA HIS A 80 -6.89 19.08 7.80
C HIS A 80 -7.67 18.77 6.52
N THR A 81 -6.96 18.84 5.40
CA THR A 81 -7.50 18.48 4.10
C THR A 81 -6.66 17.40 3.51
N ASN A 82 -6.73 16.44 3.04
CA ASN A 82 -5.77 15.46 2.51
C ASN A 82 -4.92 16.00 1.33
N HIS A 83 -4.77 17.32 1.24
CA HIS A 83 -3.99 17.96 0.19
C HIS A 83 -2.51 17.99 0.56
N ARG A 84 -1.74 17.57 -0.40
CA ARG A 84 -0.30 17.71 -0.39
C ARG A 84 0.12 18.26 -1.74
N PHE A 85 0.80 19.36 -1.72
CA PHE A 85 1.25 20.04 -2.90
C PHE A 85 2.75 19.88 -3.07
N THR A 86 3.17 19.67 -4.30
CA THR A 86 4.58 19.69 -4.69
C THR A 86 4.86 20.96 -5.47
N ARG A 87 5.96 21.62 -5.14
CA ARG A 87 6.37 22.84 -5.84
C ARG A 87 6.75 22.51 -7.27
N LYS A 88 6.11 23.15 -8.23
CA LYS A 88 6.48 23.07 -9.64
C LYS A 88 7.82 23.79 -9.85
N SER A 89 8.86 23.10 -10.30
CA SER A 89 10.15 23.71 -10.63
C SER A 89 10.34 23.71 -12.14
N ASN A 90 11.15 24.66 -12.65
CA ASN A 90 11.51 24.69 -14.08
C ASN A 90 12.45 23.54 -14.48
N ASP A 91 12.91 22.74 -13.54
CA ASP A 91 13.72 21.56 -13.78
C ASP A 91 12.80 20.35 -13.88
N ASP A 92 12.66 19.77 -15.07
CA ASP A 92 11.83 18.59 -15.40
C ASP A 92 12.03 17.37 -14.49
N ILE A 93 13.05 17.37 -13.67
CA ILE A 93 13.40 16.31 -12.72
C ILE A 93 12.39 16.22 -11.55
N TYR A 94 11.69 17.31 -11.23
CA TYR A 94 10.78 17.40 -10.08
C TYR A 94 9.30 17.33 -10.42
N ASP A 95 8.91 17.35 -11.69
CA ASP A 95 7.52 17.16 -12.13
C ASP A 95 6.96 15.76 -11.80
N ARG A 96 7.82 14.83 -11.38
CA ARG A 96 7.44 13.48 -10.94
C ARG A 96 7.37 13.33 -9.42
N ALA A 97 7.48 14.40 -8.68
CA ALA A 97 7.48 14.35 -7.23
C ALA A 97 6.08 14.05 -6.71
N VAL A 98 5.97 12.91 -6.08
CA VAL A 98 4.93 12.51 -5.13
C VAL A 98 3.51 12.55 -5.68
N THR A 99 3.19 11.66 -6.57
CA THR A 99 1.80 11.36 -6.87
C THR A 99 1.19 10.58 -5.71
N TYR A 100 0.40 11.25 -4.88
CA TYR A 100 -0.53 10.56 -4.00
C TYR A 100 -1.72 10.13 -4.84
N THR A 101 -2.02 8.89 -4.78
CA THR A 101 -3.29 8.42 -5.30
C THR A 101 -4.25 8.30 -4.14
N TYR A 102 -5.30 9.11 -4.17
CA TYR A 102 -6.40 9.00 -3.22
C TYR A 102 -7.04 7.62 -3.35
N ILE A 103 -6.98 6.87 -2.28
CA ILE A 103 -7.86 5.73 -2.08
C ILE A 103 -8.87 6.19 -1.05
N PRO A 104 -10.19 6.07 -1.32
CA PRO A 104 -11.22 6.46 -0.36
C PRO A 104 -10.87 5.90 1.01
N SER A 105 -10.88 6.76 2.02
CA SER A 105 -10.61 6.35 3.39
C SER A 105 -11.60 5.25 3.79
N TYR A 106 -11.09 4.12 4.24
CA TYR A 106 -11.89 3.17 4.99
C TYR A 106 -12.55 3.87 6.18
N PRO A 107 -13.71 3.40 6.66
CA PRO A 107 -14.51 4.06 7.71
C PRO A 107 -13.76 4.40 9.00
N ASN A 108 -12.52 3.97 9.15
CA ASN A 108 -11.71 4.09 10.37
C ASN A 108 -10.69 5.23 10.37
N GLY A 109 -10.75 6.16 9.40
CA GLY A 109 -9.94 7.40 9.43
C GLY A 109 -8.42 7.22 9.32
N ARG A 110 -7.92 6.06 8.87
CA ARG A 110 -6.49 5.84 8.60
C ARG A 110 -6.18 6.25 7.17
N ASN A 111 -5.13 7.04 7.00
CA ASN A 111 -4.61 7.41 5.68
C ASN A 111 -4.08 6.16 4.95
N ASN A 112 -4.89 5.59 4.08
CA ASN A 112 -4.57 4.40 3.28
C ASN A 112 -4.11 4.78 1.88
N TYR A 113 -3.09 5.65 1.77
CA TYR A 113 -2.57 6.06 0.47
C TYR A 113 -1.29 5.31 0.14
N ILE A 114 -1.21 4.77 -1.09
CA ILE A 114 0.07 4.41 -1.69
C ILE A 114 0.77 5.71 -2.05
N MET A 115 2.02 5.83 -1.63
CA MET A 115 2.85 7.01 -1.83
C MET A 115 4.18 6.58 -2.39
N ALA A 116 4.68 7.30 -3.37
CA ALA A 116 6.03 7.11 -3.87
C ALA A 116 6.73 8.45 -4.08
N SER A 117 8.03 8.51 -3.79
CA SER A 117 8.84 9.71 -4.03
C SER A 117 10.31 9.41 -4.10
N VAL A 118 11.03 10.21 -4.85
CA VAL A 118 12.49 10.35 -4.74
C VAL A 118 12.77 11.21 -3.51
N LEU A 119 13.48 10.67 -2.53
CA LEU A 119 13.84 11.43 -1.32
C LEU A 119 15.09 12.31 -1.56
N ASP A 120 16.07 11.76 -2.25
CA ASP A 120 17.30 12.39 -2.65
C ASP A 120 17.91 11.70 -3.87
N ASP A 121 19.10 12.06 -4.31
CA ASP A 121 19.76 11.51 -5.50
C ASP A 121 20.04 9.99 -5.41
N SER A 122 19.93 9.40 -4.23
CA SER A 122 20.27 8.01 -3.96
C SER A 122 19.11 7.17 -3.44
N SER A 123 18.00 7.78 -3.00
CA SER A 123 16.96 7.11 -2.21
C SER A 123 15.58 7.30 -2.82
N PHE A 124 14.92 6.20 -3.09
CA PHE A 124 13.50 6.14 -3.49
C PHE A 124 12.67 5.56 -2.34
N PHE A 125 11.50 6.13 -2.12
CA PHE A 125 10.57 5.73 -1.06
C PHE A 125 9.21 5.35 -1.65
N MET A 126 8.61 4.29 -1.11
CA MET A 126 7.25 3.90 -1.43
C MET A 126 6.54 3.39 -0.17
N ARG A 127 5.41 3.99 0.17
CA ARG A 127 4.52 3.53 1.22
C ARG A 127 3.38 2.73 0.63
N ILE A 128 3.09 1.54 1.19
CA ILE A 128 2.04 0.64 0.75
C ILE A 128 1.23 0.21 1.97
N PRO A 129 0.11 0.87 2.26
CA PRO A 129 -0.66 0.64 3.49
C PRO A 129 -1.54 -0.62 3.46
N GLY A 130 -1.71 -1.25 2.30
CA GLY A 130 -2.48 -2.47 2.11
C GLY A 130 -2.08 -3.19 0.82
N PHE A 131 -2.60 -4.41 0.63
CA PHE A 131 -2.47 -5.20 -0.60
C PHE A 131 -3.85 -5.65 -1.09
N TYR A 132 -4.78 -4.69 -1.22
CA TYR A 132 -6.13 -4.95 -1.72
C TYR A 132 -6.15 -4.96 -3.25
N ASP A 133 -7.26 -5.39 -3.85
CA ASP A 133 -7.38 -5.49 -5.32
C ASP A 133 -7.12 -4.15 -6.02
N TYR A 134 -7.63 -3.07 -5.47
CA TYR A 134 -7.40 -1.72 -5.99
C TYR A 134 -5.95 -1.21 -5.79
N ASP A 135 -5.18 -1.82 -4.88
CA ASP A 135 -3.76 -1.45 -4.66
C ASP A 135 -2.86 -1.99 -5.78
N LYS A 136 -3.23 -3.11 -6.42
CA LYS A 136 -2.45 -3.73 -7.49
C LYS A 136 -2.15 -2.74 -8.61
N GLU A 137 -3.19 -2.20 -9.22
CA GLU A 137 -3.07 -1.26 -10.35
C GLU A 137 -2.24 -0.02 -9.92
N ARG A 138 -2.45 0.46 -8.71
CA ARG A 138 -1.74 1.61 -8.17
C ARG A 138 -0.26 1.35 -7.92
N ILE A 139 0.09 0.18 -7.41
CA ILE A 139 1.50 -0.23 -7.25
C ILE A 139 2.16 -0.31 -8.62
N GLU A 140 1.51 -0.94 -9.60
CA GLU A 140 2.02 -1.07 -10.98
C GLU A 140 2.19 0.29 -11.67
N GLU A 141 1.23 1.20 -11.50
CA GLU A 141 1.32 2.58 -11.98
C GLU A 141 2.52 3.32 -11.37
N MET A 142 2.67 3.29 -10.04
CA MET A 142 3.79 3.93 -9.36
C MET A 142 5.13 3.37 -9.82
N LEU A 143 5.25 2.04 -9.94
CA LEU A 143 6.46 1.41 -10.43
C LEU A 143 6.77 1.78 -11.89
N THR A 144 5.72 2.01 -12.68
CA THR A 144 5.86 2.45 -14.08
C THR A 144 6.30 3.91 -14.16
N TRP A 145 5.68 4.80 -13.39
CA TRP A 145 5.99 6.22 -13.40
C TRP A 145 7.39 6.53 -12.86
N TYR A 146 7.81 5.80 -11.82
CA TYR A 146 9.12 5.97 -11.20
C TYR A 146 10.17 4.96 -11.67
N ARG A 147 9.92 4.28 -12.79
CA ARG A 147 10.83 3.24 -13.32
C ARG A 147 12.28 3.69 -13.40
N ASP A 148 12.52 4.87 -13.96
CA ASP A 148 13.87 5.38 -14.17
C ASP A 148 14.51 5.82 -12.85
N ASP A 149 13.71 6.35 -11.94
CA ASP A 149 14.17 6.72 -10.60
C ASP A 149 14.57 5.48 -9.80
N ILE A 150 13.74 4.43 -9.80
CA ILE A 150 14.05 3.15 -9.14
C ILE A 150 15.33 2.53 -9.73
N ARG A 151 15.54 2.63 -11.04
CA ARG A 151 16.71 2.09 -11.72
C ARG A 151 18.00 2.85 -11.48
N ARG A 152 17.96 4.09 -11.00
CA ARG A 152 19.13 4.91 -10.69
C ARG A 152 19.39 5.02 -9.18
N CYS A 153 18.36 4.94 -8.34
CA CYS A 153 18.50 5.04 -6.89
C CYS A 153 19.07 3.73 -6.31
N PRO A 154 20.23 3.77 -5.64
CA PRO A 154 20.79 2.58 -5.00
C PRO A 154 19.98 2.09 -3.80
N TYR A 155 19.20 2.96 -3.16
CA TYR A 155 18.40 2.64 -1.99
C TYR A 155 16.90 2.74 -2.29
N PHE A 156 16.16 1.71 -1.93
CA PHE A 156 14.70 1.69 -2.00
C PHE A 156 14.13 1.44 -0.60
N ILE A 157 13.28 2.33 -0.13
CA ILE A 157 12.61 2.21 1.16
C ILE A 157 11.14 1.88 0.90
N ILE A 158 10.69 0.73 1.38
CA ILE A 158 9.29 0.30 1.33
C ILE A 158 8.70 0.41 2.73
N ASP A 159 7.69 1.25 2.92
CA ASP A 159 7.00 1.39 4.20
C ASP A 159 5.69 0.60 4.19
N LEU A 160 5.68 -0.53 4.89
CA LEU A 160 4.53 -1.40 5.07
C LEU A 160 3.82 -1.19 6.42
N ARG A 161 4.23 -0.25 7.24
CA ARG A 161 3.62 -0.05 8.55
C ARG A 161 2.13 0.21 8.44
N GLY A 162 1.33 -0.56 9.17
CA GLY A 162 -0.13 -0.55 9.10
C GLY A 162 -0.73 -1.46 8.01
N ASN A 163 0.07 -2.06 7.13
CA ASN A 163 -0.40 -2.97 6.10
C ASN A 163 -0.82 -4.32 6.71
N ARG A 164 -2.12 -4.61 6.66
CA ARG A 164 -2.72 -5.83 7.22
C ARG A 164 -2.84 -6.98 6.21
N GLY A 165 -2.20 -6.85 5.06
CA GLY A 165 -2.28 -7.85 3.99
C GLY A 165 -3.35 -7.50 2.95
N GLY A 166 -3.94 -8.52 2.40
CA GLY A 166 -4.86 -8.50 1.27
C GLY A 166 -4.54 -9.63 0.31
N ARG A 167 -4.28 -9.32 -0.95
CA ARG A 167 -3.97 -10.31 -2.01
C ARG A 167 -2.49 -10.32 -2.38
N SER A 168 -1.96 -11.50 -2.65
CA SER A 168 -0.59 -11.67 -3.13
C SER A 168 -0.36 -11.01 -4.49
N SER A 169 -1.36 -11.04 -5.37
CA SER A 169 -1.30 -10.40 -6.69
C SER A 169 -1.02 -8.89 -6.63
N ALA A 170 -1.36 -8.21 -5.53
CA ALA A 170 -1.14 -6.77 -5.41
C ALA A 170 0.34 -6.40 -5.26
N TYR A 171 1.19 -7.28 -4.74
CA TYR A 171 2.61 -6.99 -4.58
C TYR A 171 3.53 -7.68 -5.60
N GLU A 172 3.01 -8.51 -6.49
CA GLU A 172 3.82 -9.28 -7.45
C GLU A 172 4.78 -8.42 -8.27
N ALA A 173 4.33 -7.22 -8.68
CA ALA A 173 5.16 -6.30 -9.45
C ALA A 173 6.40 -5.77 -8.68
N LEU A 174 6.42 -5.87 -7.34
CA LEU A 174 7.56 -5.50 -6.51
C LEU A 174 8.62 -6.60 -6.43
N LEU A 175 8.22 -7.87 -6.56
CA LEU A 175 9.07 -9.01 -6.30
C LEU A 175 10.34 -9.06 -7.16
N PRO A 176 10.29 -8.76 -8.47
CA PRO A 176 11.50 -8.72 -9.30
C PRO A 176 12.56 -7.71 -8.82
N LEU A 177 12.14 -6.61 -8.19
CA LEU A 177 13.05 -5.59 -7.66
C LEU A 177 13.84 -6.09 -6.44
N LEU A 178 13.25 -7.05 -5.71
CA LEU A 178 13.84 -7.64 -4.51
C LEU A 178 14.66 -8.90 -4.82
N TYR A 179 14.40 -9.57 -5.92
CA TYR A 179 14.98 -10.87 -6.25
C TYR A 179 16.50 -10.82 -6.40
N THR A 180 17.19 -11.84 -5.85
CA THR A 180 18.66 -11.96 -5.93
C THR A 180 19.15 -13.37 -6.32
N HIS A 181 18.39 -14.41 -6.05
CA HIS A 181 18.72 -15.80 -6.35
C HIS A 181 17.48 -16.68 -6.21
N PRO A 182 17.45 -17.86 -6.81
CA PRO A 182 16.39 -18.84 -6.62
C PRO A 182 16.23 -19.24 -5.16
N PHE A 183 15.00 -19.31 -4.69
CA PHE A 183 14.67 -19.81 -3.36
C PHE A 183 13.29 -20.47 -3.36
N VAL A 184 13.02 -21.21 -2.31
CA VAL A 184 11.76 -21.93 -2.13
C VAL A 184 10.87 -21.18 -1.17
N LEU A 185 9.60 -20.98 -1.53
CA LEU A 185 8.59 -20.40 -0.69
C LEU A 185 7.47 -21.41 -0.46
N LYS A 186 7.42 -21.98 0.75
CA LYS A 186 6.42 -22.99 1.06
C LYS A 186 5.00 -22.43 1.07
N GLY A 187 4.05 -23.24 0.65
CA GLY A 187 2.63 -22.90 0.58
C GLY A 187 1.89 -23.14 1.90
N VAL A 188 0.61 -23.40 1.76
CA VAL A 188 -0.32 -23.72 2.85
C VAL A 188 -1.00 -25.05 2.58
N GLU A 189 -1.50 -25.68 3.63
CA GLU A 189 -2.44 -26.79 3.52
C GLU A 189 -3.80 -26.39 4.07
N TRP A 190 -4.86 -26.98 3.50
CA TRP A 190 -6.25 -26.65 3.76
C TRP A 190 -6.89 -27.68 4.66
N TYR A 191 -7.56 -27.27 5.71
CA TYR A 191 -8.30 -28.18 6.59
C TYR A 191 -9.63 -28.62 5.94
N ALA A 192 -9.76 -29.90 5.66
CA ALA A 192 -10.90 -30.50 4.97
C ALA A 192 -12.08 -30.76 5.90
N SER A 193 -12.52 -29.75 6.66
CA SER A 193 -13.76 -29.82 7.46
C SER A 193 -15.01 -29.78 6.58
N ALA A 194 -16.14 -30.23 7.12
CA ALA A 194 -17.42 -30.12 6.43
C ALA A 194 -17.77 -28.64 6.16
N GLY A 195 -17.54 -27.75 7.17
CA GLY A 195 -17.84 -26.33 7.02
C GLY A 195 -16.99 -25.65 5.96
N ASN A 196 -15.68 -25.93 5.91
CA ASN A 196 -14.81 -25.34 4.89
C ASN A 196 -15.17 -25.80 3.47
N ILE A 197 -15.60 -27.07 3.32
CA ILE A 197 -16.10 -27.58 2.03
C ILE A 197 -17.38 -26.85 1.63
N GLU A 198 -18.32 -26.71 2.56
CA GLU A 198 -19.59 -25.99 2.34
C GLU A 198 -19.38 -24.53 1.97
N GLU A 199 -18.42 -23.87 2.60
CA GLU A 199 -18.05 -22.48 2.30
C GLU A 199 -17.61 -22.32 0.84
N PHE A 200 -16.70 -23.16 0.36
CA PHE A 200 -16.27 -23.14 -1.04
C PHE A 200 -17.38 -23.53 -2.02
N GLU A 201 -18.26 -24.47 -1.66
CA GLU A 201 -19.41 -24.83 -2.49
C GLU A 201 -20.41 -23.69 -2.59
N THR A 202 -20.62 -22.95 -1.50
CA THR A 202 -21.48 -21.77 -1.45
C THR A 202 -20.91 -20.65 -2.32
N ALA A 203 -19.61 -20.34 -2.18
CA ALA A 203 -18.94 -19.35 -3.01
C ALA A 203 -19.04 -19.65 -4.52
N LEU A 204 -18.88 -20.93 -4.91
CA LEU A 204 -19.09 -21.34 -6.30
C LEU A 204 -20.54 -21.15 -6.77
N LYS A 205 -21.52 -21.41 -5.92
CA LYS A 205 -22.96 -21.30 -6.24
C LYS A 205 -23.38 -19.83 -6.37
N GLU A 206 -22.86 -18.98 -5.52
CA GLU A 206 -23.18 -17.55 -5.48
C GLU A 206 -22.38 -16.73 -6.52
N GLY A 207 -21.36 -17.35 -7.12
CA GLY A 207 -20.48 -16.68 -8.08
C GLY A 207 -19.45 -15.77 -7.42
N ASP A 208 -19.22 -15.93 -6.13
CA ASP A 208 -18.25 -15.18 -5.34
C ASP A 208 -16.84 -15.82 -5.44
N ILE A 209 -16.39 -16.03 -6.67
CA ILE A 209 -15.06 -16.56 -6.97
C ILE A 209 -14.29 -15.50 -7.75
N VAL A 210 -13.12 -15.19 -7.25
CA VAL A 210 -12.17 -14.30 -7.92
C VAL A 210 -11.38 -15.05 -8.99
N ASP A 211 -10.72 -14.32 -9.88
CA ASP A 211 -9.90 -14.84 -10.99
C ASP A 211 -10.69 -15.63 -12.04
N GLY A 212 -12.00 -15.42 -12.13
CA GLY A 212 -12.85 -15.91 -13.20
C GLY A 212 -12.82 -17.44 -13.38
N GLU A 213 -12.63 -17.91 -14.62
CA GLU A 213 -12.64 -19.35 -14.94
C GLU A 213 -11.50 -20.11 -14.25
N GLU A 214 -10.33 -19.51 -14.09
CA GLU A 214 -9.19 -20.11 -13.41
C GLU A 214 -9.47 -20.30 -11.91
N GLY A 215 -10.01 -19.29 -11.25
CA GLY A 215 -10.42 -19.36 -9.85
C GLY A 215 -11.51 -20.43 -9.61
N ILE A 216 -12.48 -20.52 -10.53
CA ILE A 216 -13.52 -21.56 -10.49
C ILE A 216 -12.90 -22.97 -10.63
N ALA A 217 -11.96 -23.14 -11.54
CA ALA A 217 -11.29 -24.42 -11.75
C ALA A 217 -10.45 -24.81 -10.53
N TRP A 218 -9.73 -23.86 -9.97
CA TRP A 218 -8.94 -24.01 -8.75
C TRP A 218 -9.83 -24.44 -7.57
N THR A 219 -10.89 -23.69 -7.29
CA THR A 219 -11.81 -23.98 -6.19
C THR A 219 -12.46 -25.37 -6.33
N LYS A 220 -12.88 -25.75 -7.54
CA LYS A 220 -13.41 -27.10 -7.80
C LYS A 220 -12.39 -28.20 -7.55
N ALA A 221 -11.11 -27.96 -7.87
CA ALA A 221 -10.06 -28.93 -7.62
C ALA A 221 -9.82 -29.12 -6.11
N LEU A 222 -9.77 -28.01 -5.36
CA LEU A 222 -9.63 -28.03 -3.90
C LEU A 222 -10.79 -28.79 -3.23
N ILE A 223 -12.03 -28.47 -3.58
CA ILE A 223 -13.21 -29.17 -3.02
C ILE A 223 -13.12 -30.68 -3.25
N ARG A 224 -12.74 -31.10 -4.47
CA ARG A 224 -12.58 -32.52 -4.76
C ARG A 224 -11.56 -33.21 -3.88
N GLU A 225 -10.43 -32.53 -3.63
CA GLU A 225 -9.38 -33.06 -2.79
C GLU A 225 -9.78 -33.09 -1.32
N MET A 226 -10.40 -32.02 -0.81
CA MET A 226 -10.91 -31.97 0.56
C MET A 226 -11.96 -33.06 0.82
N LYS A 227 -12.86 -33.36 -0.17
CA LYS A 227 -13.86 -34.43 -0.03
C LYS A 227 -13.28 -35.82 0.10
N LYS A 228 -12.10 -36.08 -0.49
CA LYS A 228 -11.38 -37.36 -0.36
C LYS A 228 -10.70 -37.51 1.02
N HIS A 229 -10.31 -36.40 1.63
CA HIS A 229 -9.49 -36.40 2.84
C HIS A 229 -10.19 -35.68 4.02
N ARG A 230 -11.50 -35.89 4.17
CA ARG A 230 -12.30 -35.24 5.22
C ARG A 230 -11.71 -35.40 6.61
N GLY A 231 -11.62 -34.30 7.34
CA GLY A 231 -11.07 -34.23 8.71
C GLY A 231 -9.55 -34.16 8.76
N GLY A 232 -8.86 -34.17 7.63
CA GLY A 232 -7.42 -33.99 7.50
C GLY A 232 -7.05 -32.66 6.85
N PHE A 233 -5.76 -32.47 6.64
CA PHE A 233 -5.23 -31.36 5.85
C PHE A 233 -4.89 -31.84 4.45
N VAL A 234 -5.09 -30.98 3.47
CA VAL A 234 -4.79 -31.25 2.06
C VAL A 234 -3.98 -30.09 1.46
N ILE A 235 -3.05 -30.43 0.61
CA ILE A 235 -2.37 -29.47 -0.26
C ILE A 235 -3.22 -29.35 -1.53
N HIS A 236 -3.30 -28.13 -2.08
CA HIS A 236 -4.05 -27.93 -3.30
C HIS A 236 -3.43 -28.75 -4.45
N PRO A 237 -4.23 -29.46 -5.29
CA PRO A 237 -3.70 -30.33 -6.35
C PRO A 237 -2.80 -29.64 -7.36
N TYR A 238 -2.91 -28.33 -7.56
CA TYR A 238 -2.04 -27.58 -8.47
C TYR A 238 -0.71 -27.22 -7.82
N ASP A 239 -0.66 -27.14 -6.49
CA ASP A 239 0.58 -26.86 -5.73
C ASP A 239 1.39 -28.15 -5.47
N GLN A 240 0.79 -29.33 -5.62
CA GLN A 240 1.34 -30.69 -5.46
C GLN A 240 2.30 -30.90 -4.28
N GLY A 241 2.26 -30.02 -3.28
CA GLY A 241 3.16 -30.06 -2.13
C GLY A 241 4.61 -29.71 -2.44
N GLU A 242 4.91 -29.41 -3.68
CA GLU A 242 6.19 -28.84 -4.03
C GLU A 242 6.22 -27.39 -3.54
N SER A 243 7.29 -27.08 -2.85
CA SER A 243 7.62 -25.70 -2.51
C SER A 243 7.85 -24.96 -3.82
N ASP A 244 7.09 -23.91 -4.06
CA ASP A 244 7.24 -23.08 -5.25
C ASP A 244 8.64 -22.49 -5.27
N THR A 245 9.47 -22.98 -6.19
CA THR A 245 10.78 -22.37 -6.42
C THR A 245 10.56 -21.05 -7.16
N VAL A 246 10.84 -19.96 -6.47
CA VAL A 246 10.78 -18.62 -7.05
C VAL A 246 12.03 -18.39 -7.89
N VAL A 247 11.83 -18.19 -9.19
CA VAL A 247 12.89 -17.90 -10.15
C VAL A 247 12.47 -16.74 -11.04
N TYR A 248 13.33 -15.73 -11.16
CA TYR A 248 13.20 -14.68 -12.16
C TYR A 248 14.41 -14.70 -13.08
N ASP A 249 14.20 -14.46 -14.35
CA ASP A 249 15.26 -14.47 -15.38
C ASP A 249 16.32 -13.40 -15.18
N THR A 250 15.99 -12.34 -14.43
CA THR A 250 16.85 -11.18 -14.27
C THR A 250 16.99 -10.77 -12.82
N VAL A 251 18.22 -10.57 -12.38
CA VAL A 251 18.57 -9.88 -11.15
C VAL A 251 18.89 -8.42 -11.50
N TYR A 252 18.03 -7.49 -11.09
CA TYR A 252 18.26 -6.07 -11.36
C TYR A 252 19.46 -5.55 -10.55
N ALA A 253 20.32 -4.74 -11.18
CA ALA A 253 21.44 -4.10 -10.50
C ALA A 253 20.99 -3.05 -9.47
N TYR A 254 19.82 -2.47 -9.69
CA TYR A 254 19.16 -1.50 -8.82
C TYR A 254 17.72 -1.93 -8.49
N PRO A 255 17.22 -1.62 -7.29
CA PRO A 255 17.94 -1.04 -6.15
C PRO A 255 19.07 -1.98 -5.65
N ARG A 256 20.15 -1.41 -5.09
CA ARG A 256 21.25 -2.20 -4.48
C ARG A 256 20.91 -2.67 -3.07
N ARG A 257 20.15 -1.87 -2.34
CA ARG A 257 19.65 -2.16 -1.00
C ARG A 257 18.19 -1.75 -0.88
N VAL A 258 17.43 -2.56 -0.18
CA VAL A 258 16.02 -2.30 0.10
C VAL A 258 15.79 -2.35 1.59
N GLY A 259 15.31 -1.25 2.16
CA GLY A 259 14.85 -1.19 3.55
C GLY A 259 13.34 -1.36 3.60
N ILE A 260 12.83 -2.30 4.38
CA ILE A 260 11.39 -2.46 4.56
C ILE A 260 11.02 -2.10 6.00
N LEU A 261 10.14 -1.10 6.15
CA LEU A 261 9.65 -0.68 7.46
C LEU A 261 8.42 -1.51 7.81
N ILE A 262 8.44 -2.14 8.98
CA ILE A 262 7.39 -3.04 9.46
C ILE A 262 6.89 -2.62 10.85
N ASP A 263 5.69 -3.08 11.20
CA ASP A 263 5.13 -2.99 12.54
C ASP A 263 4.26 -4.22 12.87
N LYS A 264 3.73 -4.25 14.09
CA LYS A 264 2.84 -5.32 14.58
C LYS A 264 1.51 -5.47 13.82
N SER A 265 1.18 -4.53 12.96
CA SER A 265 -0.05 -4.58 12.15
C SER A 265 0.14 -5.40 10.87
N ASN A 266 1.40 -5.69 10.49
CA ASN A 266 1.65 -6.47 9.28
C ASN A 266 1.13 -7.89 9.44
N ALA A 267 0.24 -8.31 8.53
CA ALA A 267 -0.47 -9.57 8.61
C ALA A 267 -0.70 -10.20 7.24
N SER A 268 -0.94 -11.51 7.19
CA SER A 268 -1.40 -12.23 6.00
C SER A 268 -0.51 -11.98 4.77
N ALA A 269 -1.06 -11.43 3.66
CA ALA A 269 -0.29 -11.17 2.44
C ALA A 269 0.94 -10.27 2.66
N ALA A 270 0.90 -9.35 3.65
CA ALA A 270 2.09 -8.57 4.02
C ALA A 270 3.18 -9.46 4.61
N GLU A 271 2.83 -10.42 5.46
CA GLU A 271 3.79 -11.39 6.01
C GLU A 271 4.34 -12.31 4.90
N ARG A 272 3.49 -12.73 3.96
CA ARG A 272 3.93 -13.51 2.80
C ARG A 272 4.94 -12.76 1.94
N PHE A 273 4.70 -11.47 1.69
CA PHE A 273 5.67 -10.59 1.04
C PHE A 273 6.98 -10.49 1.83
N LEU A 274 6.92 -10.40 3.16
CA LEU A 274 8.12 -10.34 4.00
C LEU A 274 8.89 -11.67 4.00
N LEU A 275 8.22 -12.83 3.93
CA LEU A 275 8.89 -14.13 3.75
C LEU A 275 9.65 -14.18 2.43
N PHE A 276 9.05 -13.67 1.35
CA PHE A 276 9.77 -13.50 0.09
C PHE A 276 10.98 -12.59 0.27
N ALA A 277 10.75 -11.39 0.84
CA ALA A 277 11.77 -10.36 1.00
C ALA A 277 12.98 -10.83 1.82
N LYS A 278 12.77 -11.64 2.84
CA LYS A 278 13.84 -12.22 3.69
C LYS A 278 14.81 -13.13 2.94
N ASN A 279 14.41 -13.69 1.80
CA ASN A 279 15.29 -14.48 0.95
C ASN A 279 16.20 -13.61 0.05
N SER A 280 16.01 -12.30 0.04
CA SER A 280 16.82 -11.40 -0.78
C SER A 280 18.06 -10.90 -0.04
N ALA A 281 19.22 -11.01 -0.68
CA ALA A 281 20.47 -10.42 -0.17
C ALA A 281 20.46 -8.87 -0.16
N LYS A 282 19.51 -8.24 -0.82
CA LYS A 282 19.36 -6.77 -0.87
C LYS A 282 18.55 -6.22 0.30
N VAL A 283 17.69 -7.05 0.93
CA VAL A 283 16.66 -6.58 1.85
C VAL A 283 17.15 -6.55 3.29
N THR A 284 16.75 -5.51 4.01
CA THR A 284 16.85 -5.39 5.46
C THR A 284 15.50 -4.94 6.01
N LEU A 285 14.97 -5.66 6.99
CA LEU A 285 13.74 -5.29 7.68
C LEU A 285 14.05 -4.36 8.86
N PHE A 286 13.24 -3.32 9.03
CA PHE A 286 13.34 -2.35 10.12
C PHE A 286 12.00 -2.26 10.86
N GLY A 287 11.99 -2.53 12.15
CA GLY A 287 10.82 -2.45 13.01
C GLY A 287 11.19 -2.63 14.47
N ASN A 288 10.32 -2.18 15.36
CA ASN A 288 10.49 -2.30 16.82
C ASN A 288 9.86 -3.57 17.36
N GLU A 289 8.96 -4.18 16.59
CA GLU A 289 8.11 -5.28 17.02
C GLU A 289 8.04 -6.32 15.90
N HIS A 290 7.66 -7.56 16.25
CA HIS A 290 7.33 -8.59 15.27
C HIS A 290 5.99 -8.27 14.58
N THR A 291 5.71 -8.94 13.47
CA THR A 291 4.44 -8.88 12.74
C THR A 291 3.32 -9.58 13.50
N ALA A 292 2.09 -9.57 12.98
CA ALA A 292 0.93 -10.15 13.66
C ALA A 292 0.96 -11.68 13.82
N GLY A 293 1.73 -12.39 12.98
CA GLY A 293 1.82 -13.86 13.02
C GLY A 293 0.57 -14.58 12.50
N ILE A 294 -0.22 -13.91 11.67
CA ILE A 294 -1.49 -14.47 11.16
C ILE A 294 -1.26 -15.44 9.98
N LEU A 295 -0.11 -15.36 9.33
CA LEU A 295 0.17 -16.21 8.17
C LEU A 295 0.24 -17.70 8.54
N ASP A 296 0.64 -18.01 9.76
CA ASP A 296 0.76 -19.39 10.26
C ASP A 296 -0.57 -20.15 10.18
N TYR A 297 -1.66 -19.46 10.55
CA TYR A 297 -3.03 -19.93 10.40
C TYR A 297 -3.84 -18.81 9.74
N SER A 298 -4.22 -19.00 8.48
CA SER A 298 -4.80 -17.95 7.65
C SER A 298 -6.09 -18.39 6.93
N ASN A 299 -6.56 -17.54 6.01
CA ASN A 299 -7.83 -17.74 5.29
C ASN A 299 -8.99 -17.97 6.28
N ALA A 300 -9.11 -17.06 7.24
CA ALA A 300 -10.06 -17.19 8.32
C ALA A 300 -11.46 -16.77 7.90
N VAL A 301 -12.46 -17.58 8.27
CA VAL A 301 -13.88 -17.36 7.98
C VAL A 301 -14.66 -17.15 9.27
N PRO A 302 -15.53 -16.12 9.35
CA PRO A 302 -16.41 -15.93 10.48
C PRO A 302 -17.59 -16.90 10.44
N HIS A 303 -17.89 -17.54 11.56
CA HIS A 303 -19.04 -18.40 11.77
C HIS A 303 -19.92 -17.83 12.88
N THR A 304 -21.15 -17.47 12.57
CA THR A 304 -22.10 -16.99 13.56
C THR A 304 -22.51 -18.14 14.49
N LEU A 305 -22.35 -17.96 15.80
CA LEU A 305 -22.77 -18.95 16.78
C LEU A 305 -24.32 -19.02 16.86
N PRO A 306 -24.90 -20.15 17.33
CA PRO A 306 -26.35 -20.34 17.39
C PRO A 306 -27.12 -19.26 18.15
N SER A 307 -26.47 -18.54 19.05
CA SER A 307 -27.06 -17.40 19.75
C SER A 307 -27.30 -16.16 18.88
N GLY A 308 -26.69 -16.09 17.70
CA GLY A 308 -26.68 -14.91 16.84
C GLY A 308 -25.94 -13.68 17.39
N ARG A 309 -25.30 -13.81 18.58
CA ARG A 309 -24.66 -12.68 19.28
C ARG A 309 -23.15 -12.63 19.13
N TYR A 310 -22.55 -13.72 18.72
CA TYR A 310 -21.09 -13.87 18.63
C TYR A 310 -20.72 -14.54 17.32
N GLU A 311 -19.58 -14.17 16.82
CA GLU A 311 -18.93 -14.82 15.69
C GLU A 311 -17.65 -15.52 16.17
N LEU A 312 -17.42 -16.71 15.68
CA LEU A 312 -16.18 -17.45 15.85
C LEU A 312 -15.42 -17.42 14.51
N VAL A 313 -14.24 -16.85 14.52
CA VAL A 313 -13.39 -16.79 13.33
C VAL A 313 -12.44 -17.98 13.35
N LEU A 314 -12.52 -18.84 12.35
CA LEU A 314 -11.73 -20.06 12.23
C LEU A 314 -10.86 -20.01 10.98
N SER A 315 -9.58 -20.34 11.13
CA SER A 315 -8.66 -20.44 10.00
C SER A 315 -8.91 -21.71 9.21
N MET A 316 -8.93 -21.60 7.89
CA MET A 316 -9.08 -22.73 6.97
C MET A 316 -7.75 -23.36 6.59
N THR A 317 -6.64 -22.63 6.77
CA THR A 317 -5.30 -23.09 6.35
C THR A 317 -4.29 -23.00 7.47
N ARG A 318 -3.24 -23.79 7.36
CA ARG A 318 -1.99 -23.60 8.10
C ARG A 318 -0.80 -23.55 7.15
N SER A 319 0.23 -22.82 7.56
CA SER A 319 1.48 -22.71 6.79
C SER A 319 2.27 -24.02 6.81
N LEU A 320 2.87 -24.38 5.68
CA LEU A 320 3.85 -25.46 5.60
C LEU A 320 5.22 -25.07 6.19
N ASP A 321 5.41 -23.82 6.58
CA ASP A 321 6.59 -23.33 7.29
C ASP A 321 6.51 -23.54 8.82
N LEU A 322 5.35 -23.93 9.34
CA LEU A 322 5.23 -24.31 10.74
C LEU A 322 6.08 -25.54 11.04
N PRO A 323 6.74 -25.56 12.23
CA PRO A 323 7.57 -26.69 12.65
C PRO A 323 6.77 -27.96 12.91
#